data_1fda293b7af6968733ebe5a2620fff5b
#
_entry.id   1fda293b7af6968733ebe5a2620fff5b
#
_cell.length_a   1.000
_cell.length_b   1.000
_cell.length_c   1.000
_cell.angle_alpha   90.00
_cell.angle_beta   90.00
_cell.angle_gamma   90.00
#
_symmetry.space_group_name_H-M   'P 1'
#
loop_
_entity.id
_entity.type
_entity.pdbx_description
1 polymer ?
#
loop_
_entity_poly.entity_id
_entity_poly.type
_entity_poly.pdbx_seq_one_letter_code
_entity_poly.pdbx_strand_id
1 'polypeptide(L)'
;NGSVKMGDACKDGGVYFYVKDTGIGIEKDKKGKVFQRFEKLDEFAQGTGLGLSICKAIAEAMGGKVGFESVHNEGSLFWAFLPCEVDTLSMVEEKKEENISGGEFGANDEVMEKSAGRKTILIAEDIQSNYQLVSTILKDHYDLLHAENGQKAVEIARSQHVDLLLMDMKMPVLDGLKATAEIRKFNASLPIVALTAHAFDSDRIAAIKVGCNEYLVKPLEKMKLMVALKKYL
;
A
#
# COMPACT_ATOMS: atom_id res chain seq x y z
N ASN A 1 22.21 1.25 -19.70
CA ASN A 1 20.85 0.86 -19.32
C ASN A 1 20.97 -0.14 -18.16
N GLY A 2 20.61 0.30 -16.94
CA GLY A 2 20.55 -0.55 -15.77
C GLY A 2 19.10 -0.98 -15.49
N SER A 3 18.93 -2.00 -14.64
CA SER A 3 17.63 -2.46 -14.13
C SER A 3 17.62 -2.47 -12.62
N VAL A 4 16.45 -2.24 -12.04
CA VAL A 4 16.20 -2.42 -10.61
C VAL A 4 15.01 -3.38 -10.47
N LYS A 5 15.19 -4.41 -9.64
CA LYS A 5 14.12 -5.34 -9.25
C LYS A 5 13.95 -5.27 -7.76
N MET A 6 12.69 -5.26 -7.31
CA MET A 6 12.34 -5.36 -5.90
C MET A 6 11.33 -6.48 -5.70
N GLY A 7 11.32 -7.05 -4.52
CA GLY A 7 10.37 -8.11 -4.17
C GLY A 7 10.44 -8.43 -2.68
N ASP A 8 9.57 -9.35 -2.30
CA ASP A 8 9.50 -9.90 -0.96
C ASP A 8 9.32 -11.42 -1.02
N ALA A 9 9.65 -12.10 0.06
CA ALA A 9 9.45 -13.53 0.23
C ALA A 9 9.24 -13.87 1.70
N CYS A 10 8.20 -14.65 1.98
CA CYS A 10 7.99 -15.22 3.32
C CYS A 10 8.87 -16.46 3.49
N LYS A 11 9.78 -16.44 4.46
CA LYS A 11 10.70 -17.55 4.74
C LYS A 11 11.22 -17.47 6.18
N ASP A 12 11.51 -18.61 6.78
CA ASP A 12 12.19 -18.74 8.08
C ASP A 12 11.52 -17.97 9.22
N GLY A 13 10.16 -17.91 9.25
CA GLY A 13 9.40 -17.23 10.28
C GLY A 13 9.41 -15.70 10.17
N GLY A 14 9.56 -15.17 8.95
CA GLY A 14 9.55 -13.75 8.69
C GLY A 14 9.41 -13.41 7.22
N VAL A 15 9.54 -12.13 6.92
CA VAL A 15 9.50 -11.59 5.56
C VAL A 15 10.86 -11.03 5.18
N TYR A 16 11.35 -11.46 4.02
CA TYR A 16 12.51 -10.88 3.35
C TYR A 16 12.04 -9.88 2.32
N PHE A 17 12.49 -8.64 2.43
CA PHE A 17 12.38 -7.62 1.40
C PHE A 17 13.72 -7.49 0.70
N TYR A 18 13.73 -7.37 -0.62
CA TYR A 18 14.97 -7.18 -1.35
C TYR A 18 14.85 -6.19 -2.49
N VAL A 19 15.97 -5.50 -2.76
CA VAL A 19 16.15 -4.65 -3.94
C VAL A 19 17.46 -5.05 -4.60
N LYS A 20 17.39 -5.45 -5.86
CA LYS A 20 18.55 -5.80 -6.68
C LYS A 20 18.68 -4.82 -7.84
N ASP A 21 19.86 -4.25 -7.99
CA ASP A 21 20.21 -3.41 -9.14
C ASP A 21 21.38 -4.01 -9.95
N THR A 22 21.49 -3.55 -11.18
CA THR A 22 22.60 -3.84 -12.10
C THR A 22 23.46 -2.60 -12.29
N GLY A 23 23.67 -1.83 -11.23
CA GLY A 23 24.44 -0.60 -11.24
C GLY A 23 25.95 -0.84 -11.09
N ILE A 24 26.66 0.20 -10.67
CA ILE A 24 28.11 0.18 -10.50
C ILE A 24 28.61 -0.72 -9.36
N GLY A 25 27.71 -1.22 -8.51
CA GLY A 25 28.08 -1.99 -7.32
C GLY A 25 28.87 -1.17 -6.31
N ILE A 26 29.49 -1.85 -5.34
CA ILE A 26 30.20 -1.22 -4.22
C ILE A 26 31.62 -1.78 -4.14
N GLU A 27 32.60 -0.89 -4.11
CA GLU A 27 34.01 -1.21 -3.92
C GLU A 27 34.27 -1.86 -2.55
N LYS A 28 35.30 -2.73 -2.48
CA LYS A 28 35.57 -3.54 -1.28
C LYS A 28 35.89 -2.70 -0.03
N ASP A 29 36.60 -1.62 -0.19
CA ASP A 29 36.99 -0.69 0.88
C ASP A 29 35.80 0.12 1.43
N LYS A 30 34.77 0.34 0.63
CA LYS A 30 33.55 1.05 1.00
C LYS A 30 32.47 0.16 1.65
N LYS A 31 32.58 -1.17 1.52
CA LYS A 31 31.56 -2.11 2.04
C LYS A 31 31.31 -1.98 3.55
N GLY A 32 32.34 -1.69 4.34
CA GLY A 32 32.20 -1.51 5.79
C GLY A 32 31.41 -0.27 6.21
N LYS A 33 31.18 0.67 5.29
CA LYS A 33 30.54 1.96 5.57
C LYS A 33 29.10 2.05 5.12
N VAL A 34 28.57 1.05 4.40
CA VAL A 34 27.25 1.04 3.74
C VAL A 34 26.09 1.41 4.67
N PHE A 35 26.12 0.97 5.91
CA PHE A 35 25.08 1.24 6.91
C PHE A 35 25.51 2.28 7.97
N GLN A 36 26.61 2.99 7.77
CA GLN A 36 27.02 4.05 8.69
C GLN A 36 26.26 5.34 8.40
N ARG A 37 26.00 6.11 9.45
CA ARG A 37 25.28 7.38 9.35
C ARG A 37 26.17 8.44 8.68
N PHE A 38 25.57 9.24 7.79
CA PHE A 38 26.21 10.34 7.06
C PHE A 38 27.30 9.91 6.06
N GLU A 39 27.52 8.61 5.89
CA GLU A 39 28.43 8.10 4.88
C GLU A 39 27.79 8.08 3.50
N LYS A 40 28.51 8.57 2.51
CA LYS A 40 28.18 8.50 1.10
C LYS A 40 29.24 7.68 0.40
N LEU A 41 28.82 6.66 -0.32
CA LEU A 41 29.74 5.80 -1.08
C LEU A 41 30.21 6.49 -2.37
N ASP A 42 29.50 7.51 -2.82
CA ASP A 42 29.82 8.40 -3.94
C ASP A 42 29.65 9.85 -3.48
N GLU A 43 30.69 10.66 -3.64
CA GLU A 43 30.71 12.08 -3.27
C GLU A 43 29.71 12.92 -4.07
N PHE A 44 29.37 12.49 -5.29
CA PHE A 44 28.40 13.16 -6.17
C PHE A 44 26.96 12.70 -5.92
N ALA A 45 26.72 11.67 -5.09
CA ALA A 45 25.37 11.21 -4.81
C ALA A 45 24.57 12.25 -4.03
N GLN A 46 23.39 12.60 -4.54
CA GLN A 46 22.43 13.44 -3.83
C GLN A 46 21.85 12.67 -2.65
N GLY A 47 21.77 13.32 -1.50
CA GLY A 47 21.18 12.73 -0.29
C GLY A 47 22.00 13.00 0.96
N THR A 48 21.46 12.66 2.12
CA THR A 48 22.03 12.94 3.45
C THR A 48 22.95 11.82 3.97
N GLY A 49 23.03 10.67 3.31
CA GLY A 49 23.75 9.48 3.81
C GLY A 49 23.07 8.82 5.02
N LEU A 50 21.75 9.07 5.23
CA LEU A 50 21.00 8.53 6.37
C LEU A 50 20.11 7.35 6.01
N GLY A 51 19.71 7.17 4.75
CA GLY A 51 18.67 6.21 4.36
C GLY A 51 18.94 4.78 4.82
N LEU A 52 20.09 4.20 4.45
CA LEU A 52 20.42 2.81 4.81
C LEU A 52 20.67 2.63 6.32
N SER A 53 21.20 3.63 7.02
CA SER A 53 21.37 3.58 8.47
C SER A 53 20.02 3.63 9.21
N ILE A 54 19.04 4.36 8.68
CA ILE A 54 17.66 4.37 9.19
C ILE A 54 17.00 3.02 8.94
N CYS A 55 17.11 2.46 7.73
CA CYS A 55 16.57 1.13 7.42
C CYS A 55 17.12 0.07 8.38
N LYS A 56 18.43 0.12 8.66
CA LYS A 56 19.07 -0.78 9.63
C LYS A 56 18.49 -0.61 11.03
N ALA A 57 18.37 0.63 11.53
CA ALA A 57 17.85 0.91 12.86
C ALA A 57 16.40 0.44 13.01
N ILE A 58 15.54 0.64 11.98
CA ILE A 58 14.16 0.18 11.98
C ILE A 58 14.10 -1.34 11.99
N ALA A 59 14.84 -2.01 11.12
CA ALA A 59 14.83 -3.47 11.07
C ALA A 59 15.30 -4.08 12.40
N GLU A 60 16.38 -3.57 12.99
CA GLU A 60 16.89 -4.02 14.28
C GLU A 60 15.89 -3.76 15.42
N ALA A 61 15.20 -2.61 15.44
CA ALA A 61 14.15 -2.31 16.41
C ALA A 61 12.94 -3.26 16.31
N MET A 62 12.70 -3.85 15.14
CA MET A 62 11.68 -4.87 14.89
C MET A 62 12.21 -6.29 15.10
N GLY A 63 13.39 -6.48 15.68
CA GLY A 63 14.01 -7.78 15.87
C GLY A 63 14.55 -8.42 14.59
N GLY A 64 14.59 -7.67 13.51
CA GLY A 64 15.04 -8.10 12.19
C GLY A 64 16.51 -7.82 11.91
N LYS A 65 16.90 -7.98 10.64
CA LYS A 65 18.27 -7.79 10.16
C LYS A 65 18.26 -7.17 8.77
N VAL A 66 19.32 -6.44 8.44
CA VAL A 66 19.57 -5.96 7.08
C VAL A 66 20.92 -6.47 6.60
N GLY A 67 21.05 -6.61 5.30
CA GLY A 67 22.33 -6.95 4.69
C GLY A 67 22.38 -6.54 3.22
N PHE A 68 23.53 -6.77 2.62
CA PHE A 68 23.73 -6.54 1.21
C PHE A 68 24.81 -7.47 0.64
N GLU A 69 24.67 -7.74 -0.66
CA GLU A 69 25.71 -8.35 -1.49
C GLU A 69 25.97 -7.40 -2.65
N SER A 70 27.22 -7.19 -2.99
CA SER A 70 27.56 -6.29 -4.10
C SER A 70 28.90 -6.68 -4.72
N VAL A 71 28.94 -6.62 -6.03
CA VAL A 71 30.14 -6.79 -6.84
C VAL A 71 30.32 -5.51 -7.67
N HIS A 72 31.50 -4.92 -7.56
CA HIS A 72 31.84 -3.70 -8.29
C HIS A 72 31.69 -3.93 -9.80
N ASN A 73 30.98 -3.03 -10.49
CA ASN A 73 30.57 -3.07 -11.88
C ASN A 73 29.54 -4.16 -12.28
N GLU A 74 28.94 -4.87 -11.32
CA GLU A 74 27.89 -5.86 -11.60
C GLU A 74 26.55 -5.50 -10.95
N GLY A 75 26.59 -4.67 -9.87
CA GLY A 75 25.41 -4.23 -9.17
C GLY A 75 25.38 -4.65 -7.70
N SER A 76 24.22 -4.43 -7.07
CA SER A 76 24.02 -4.71 -5.65
C SER A 76 22.67 -5.39 -5.40
N LEU A 77 22.62 -6.19 -4.34
CA LEU A 77 21.43 -6.74 -3.73
C LEU A 77 21.38 -6.27 -2.28
N PHE A 78 20.42 -5.46 -1.94
CA PHE A 78 20.11 -5.10 -0.56
C PHE A 78 18.94 -5.91 -0.07
N TRP A 79 18.95 -6.33 1.19
CA TRP A 79 17.84 -7.07 1.77
C TRP A 79 17.62 -6.68 3.24
N ALA A 80 16.37 -6.80 3.67
CA ALA A 80 15.93 -6.70 5.05
C ALA A 80 15.08 -7.93 5.40
N PHE A 81 15.38 -8.56 6.52
CA PHE A 81 14.56 -9.61 7.12
C PHE A 81 13.85 -9.04 8.35
N LEU A 82 12.55 -9.23 8.41
CA LEU A 82 11.72 -8.86 9.55
C LEU A 82 11.03 -10.14 10.07
N PRO A 83 11.26 -10.54 11.35
CA PRO A 83 10.53 -11.64 11.92
C PRO A 83 9.05 -11.26 12.04
N CYS A 84 8.17 -12.14 11.65
CA CYS A 84 6.74 -12.03 11.89
C CYS A 84 6.19 -13.39 12.27
N GLU A 85 5.26 -13.43 13.23
CA GLU A 85 4.46 -14.63 13.47
C GLU A 85 3.54 -14.77 12.26
N VAL A 86 3.81 -15.76 11.42
CA VAL A 86 2.89 -16.12 10.33
C VAL A 86 1.80 -16.95 10.98
N ASP A 87 0.62 -16.40 11.15
CA ASP A 87 -0.56 -17.19 11.48
C ASP A 87 -0.76 -18.23 10.37
N THR A 88 -0.48 -19.48 10.69
CA THR A 88 -0.53 -20.64 9.78
C THR A 88 -1.95 -20.96 9.28
N LEU A 89 -2.92 -20.11 9.51
CA LEU A 89 -4.32 -20.31 9.08
C LEU A 89 -4.63 -19.78 7.66
N SER A 90 -3.67 -19.28 6.91
CA SER A 90 -3.91 -18.78 5.55
C SER A 90 -3.03 -19.38 4.45
N MET A 91 -2.35 -20.49 4.71
CA MET A 91 -1.74 -21.27 3.63
C MET A 91 -2.75 -22.27 3.05
N VAL A 92 -3.76 -21.78 2.36
CA VAL A 92 -4.48 -22.60 1.39
C VAL A 92 -3.64 -22.63 0.12
N GLU A 93 -3.16 -23.81 -0.16
CA GLU A 93 -2.32 -24.23 -1.25
C GLU A 93 -2.76 -23.64 -2.61
N GLU A 94 -1.91 -22.81 -3.23
CA GLU A 94 -1.92 -22.68 -4.68
C GLU A 94 -1.23 -23.92 -5.26
N LYS A 95 -2.00 -24.99 -5.43
CA LYS A 95 -1.59 -26.07 -6.34
C LYS A 95 -1.67 -25.56 -7.77
N LYS A 96 -0.51 -25.43 -8.39
CA LYS A 96 -0.36 -25.44 -9.84
C LYS A 96 -0.97 -26.72 -10.37
N GLU A 97 -2.02 -26.63 -11.13
CA GLU A 97 -2.35 -27.63 -12.14
C GLU A 97 -1.98 -27.06 -13.52
N GLU A 98 -0.83 -27.49 -14.01
CA GLU A 98 -0.60 -27.60 -15.44
C GLU A 98 -1.39 -28.82 -15.92
N ASN A 99 -2.30 -28.65 -16.87
CA ASN A 99 -2.32 -29.45 -18.11
C ASN A 99 -3.54 -29.16 -18.97
N ILE A 100 -3.24 -28.68 -20.15
CA ILE A 100 -3.43 -29.24 -21.52
C ILE A 100 -4.81 -29.14 -22.15
N SER A 101 -4.72 -28.49 -23.31
CA SER A 101 -5.36 -28.71 -24.63
C SER A 101 -6.81 -28.34 -24.88
N GLY A 102 -6.91 -27.41 -25.78
CA GLY A 102 -7.55 -27.56 -27.08
C GLY A 102 -9.08 -27.48 -27.14
N GLY A 103 -9.58 -26.47 -27.81
CA GLY A 103 -10.94 -26.48 -28.28
C GLY A 103 -11.43 -25.07 -28.66
N GLU A 104 -11.58 -24.88 -29.95
CA GLU A 104 -12.01 -23.66 -30.61
C GLU A 104 -13.50 -23.32 -30.42
N PHE A 105 -13.80 -22.04 -30.65
CA PHE A 105 -15.03 -21.38 -31.13
C PHE A 105 -16.18 -21.13 -30.16
N GLY A 106 -16.57 -19.88 -30.12
CA GLY A 106 -17.88 -19.42 -29.78
C GLY A 106 -17.92 -17.99 -29.27
N ALA A 107 -17.96 -17.02 -30.19
CA ALA A 107 -18.41 -15.67 -29.85
C ALA A 107 -19.84 -15.75 -29.37
N ASN A 108 -20.11 -15.31 -28.17
CA ASN A 108 -21.42 -14.82 -27.79
C ASN A 108 -21.29 -13.79 -26.69
N ASP A 109 -21.98 -12.70 -26.91
CA ASP A 109 -22.26 -11.58 -26.03
C ASP A 109 -22.55 -12.05 -24.59
N GLU A 110 -21.61 -11.92 -23.68
CA GLU A 110 -21.93 -11.95 -22.26
C GLU A 110 -22.20 -10.53 -21.78
N VAL A 111 -23.50 -10.26 -21.80
CA VAL A 111 -24.16 -9.21 -21.03
C VAL A 111 -23.60 -9.25 -19.61
N MET A 112 -23.08 -8.11 -19.14
CA MET A 112 -22.68 -7.86 -17.75
C MET A 112 -23.77 -8.35 -16.80
N GLU A 113 -23.64 -9.55 -16.25
CA GLU A 113 -24.29 -9.90 -15.00
C GLU A 113 -23.64 -9.06 -13.90
N LYS A 114 -24.30 -7.96 -13.53
CA LYS A 114 -24.09 -7.29 -12.26
C LYS A 114 -24.25 -8.34 -11.17
N SER A 115 -23.16 -8.71 -10.52
CA SER A 115 -23.16 -9.60 -9.35
C SER A 115 -24.05 -8.95 -8.28
N ALA A 116 -25.28 -9.44 -8.14
CA ALA A 116 -26.20 -9.01 -7.11
C ALA A 116 -25.59 -9.36 -5.75
N GLY A 117 -25.07 -8.36 -5.03
CA GLY A 117 -24.68 -8.52 -3.64
C GLY A 117 -23.30 -8.00 -3.20
N ARG A 118 -22.39 -7.59 -4.10
CA ARG A 118 -21.12 -7.02 -3.66
C ARG A 118 -21.30 -5.58 -3.18
N LYS A 119 -20.62 -5.24 -2.08
CA LYS A 119 -20.62 -3.88 -1.54
C LYS A 119 -19.65 -3.01 -2.32
N THR A 120 -20.04 -1.75 -2.56
CA THR A 120 -19.25 -0.77 -3.31
C THR A 120 -18.47 0.14 -2.38
N ILE A 121 -17.15 0.14 -2.50
CA ILE A 121 -16.25 1.01 -1.75
C ILE A 121 -15.69 2.09 -2.69
N LEU A 122 -15.86 3.36 -2.33
CA LEU A 122 -15.18 4.47 -2.97
C LEU A 122 -13.85 4.73 -2.26
N ILE A 123 -12.75 4.78 -3.02
CA ILE A 123 -11.41 5.08 -2.53
C ILE A 123 -11.00 6.45 -3.07
N ALA A 124 -10.90 7.45 -2.20
CA ALA A 124 -10.40 8.78 -2.51
C ALA A 124 -8.92 8.87 -2.11
N GLU A 125 -8.03 8.83 -3.10
CA GLU A 125 -6.57 8.80 -2.96
C GLU A 125 -5.95 9.37 -4.22
N ASP A 126 -5.08 10.39 -4.09
CA ASP A 126 -4.42 11.06 -5.21
C ASP A 126 -3.13 10.37 -5.67
N ILE A 127 -2.51 9.59 -4.78
CA ILE A 127 -1.27 8.86 -5.09
C ILE A 127 -1.62 7.48 -5.64
N GLN A 128 -1.33 7.25 -6.93
CA GLN A 128 -1.68 6.03 -7.64
C GLN A 128 -1.15 4.75 -6.97
N SER A 129 0.07 4.77 -6.40
CA SER A 129 0.64 3.61 -5.70
C SER A 129 -0.12 3.26 -4.42
N ASN A 130 -0.62 4.25 -3.68
CA ASN A 130 -1.44 4.02 -2.49
C ASN A 130 -2.80 3.45 -2.87
N TYR A 131 -3.44 4.01 -3.92
CA TYR A 131 -4.66 3.45 -4.47
C TYR A 131 -4.48 1.99 -4.90
N GLN A 132 -3.41 1.67 -5.64
CA GLN A 132 -3.12 0.30 -6.07
C GLN A 132 -2.94 -0.67 -4.89
N LEU A 133 -2.28 -0.23 -3.81
CA LEU A 133 -2.12 -1.04 -2.61
C LEU A 133 -3.50 -1.40 -2.00
N VAL A 134 -4.33 -0.37 -1.78
CA VAL A 134 -5.67 -0.56 -1.18
C VAL A 134 -6.56 -1.39 -2.10
N SER A 135 -6.57 -1.09 -3.41
CA SER A 135 -7.38 -1.83 -4.38
C SER A 135 -6.96 -3.29 -4.49
N THR A 136 -5.67 -3.60 -4.42
CA THR A 136 -5.19 -4.99 -4.42
C THR A 136 -5.70 -5.79 -3.21
N ILE A 137 -5.82 -5.14 -2.04
CA ILE A 137 -6.36 -5.78 -0.84
C ILE A 137 -7.87 -6.04 -0.95
N LEU A 138 -8.61 -5.15 -1.63
CA LEU A 138 -10.06 -5.11 -1.56
C LEU A 138 -10.79 -5.66 -2.80
N LYS A 139 -10.17 -5.66 -3.98
CA LYS A 139 -10.80 -5.99 -5.28
C LYS A 139 -11.47 -7.36 -5.34
N ASP A 140 -10.97 -8.34 -4.58
CA ASP A 140 -11.52 -9.70 -4.59
C ASP A 140 -12.82 -9.81 -3.76
N HIS A 141 -13.10 -8.81 -2.90
CA HIS A 141 -14.23 -8.82 -1.96
C HIS A 141 -15.28 -7.74 -2.24
N TYR A 142 -14.91 -6.63 -2.87
CA TYR A 142 -15.72 -5.44 -3.04
C TYR A 142 -15.67 -4.90 -4.46
N ASP A 143 -16.71 -4.20 -4.89
CA ASP A 143 -16.67 -3.35 -6.08
C ASP A 143 -16.01 -2.03 -5.71
N LEU A 144 -15.05 -1.58 -6.52
CA LEU A 144 -14.22 -0.44 -6.18
C LEU A 144 -14.45 0.72 -7.15
N LEU A 145 -14.64 1.91 -6.59
CA LEU A 145 -14.62 3.19 -7.30
C LEU A 145 -13.40 3.98 -6.86
N HIS A 146 -12.82 4.77 -7.76
CA HIS A 146 -11.65 5.60 -7.49
C HIS A 146 -11.96 7.08 -7.70
N ALA A 147 -11.53 7.90 -6.75
CA ALA A 147 -11.50 9.35 -6.86
C ALA A 147 -10.08 9.86 -6.62
N GLU A 148 -9.52 10.57 -7.57
CA GLU A 148 -8.15 11.11 -7.53
C GLU A 148 -8.01 12.40 -6.69
N ASN A 149 -9.11 12.91 -6.14
CA ASN A 149 -9.16 14.07 -5.26
C ASN A 149 -10.51 14.16 -4.56
N GLY A 150 -10.62 15.05 -3.57
CA GLY A 150 -11.85 15.22 -2.78
C GLY A 150 -13.05 15.72 -3.58
N GLN A 151 -12.83 16.55 -4.62
CA GLN A 151 -13.91 17.02 -5.48
C GLN A 151 -14.55 15.85 -6.25
N LYS A 152 -13.74 14.98 -6.83
CA LYS A 152 -14.21 13.75 -7.49
C LYS A 152 -14.91 12.80 -6.52
N ALA A 153 -14.41 12.70 -5.28
CA ALA A 153 -15.07 11.88 -4.26
C ALA A 153 -16.50 12.40 -3.95
N VAL A 154 -16.69 13.70 -3.85
CA VAL A 154 -18.02 14.33 -3.66
C VAL A 154 -18.93 14.06 -4.85
N GLU A 155 -18.43 14.21 -6.09
CA GLU A 155 -19.20 13.97 -7.33
C GLU A 155 -19.65 12.51 -7.42
N ILE A 156 -18.76 11.55 -7.18
CA ILE A 156 -19.08 10.11 -7.22
C ILE A 156 -20.07 9.75 -6.11
N ALA A 157 -19.82 10.19 -4.87
CA ALA A 157 -20.73 9.93 -3.74
C ALA A 157 -22.13 10.51 -3.92
N ARG A 158 -22.29 11.54 -4.79
CA ARG A 158 -23.58 12.13 -5.15
C ARG A 158 -24.30 11.39 -6.27
N SER A 159 -23.56 10.86 -7.24
CA SER A 159 -24.09 10.31 -8.49
C SER A 159 -24.20 8.79 -8.51
N GLN A 160 -23.49 8.11 -7.63
CA GLN A 160 -23.42 6.65 -7.60
C GLN A 160 -23.72 6.12 -6.20
N HIS A 161 -24.17 4.86 -6.14
CA HIS A 161 -24.32 4.17 -4.87
C HIS A 161 -22.94 3.78 -4.30
N VAL A 162 -22.69 4.17 -3.06
CA VAL A 162 -21.46 3.87 -2.33
C VAL A 162 -21.86 3.36 -0.95
N ASP A 163 -21.38 2.18 -0.57
CA ASP A 163 -21.63 1.60 0.76
C ASP A 163 -20.63 2.10 1.80
N LEU A 164 -19.41 2.43 1.40
CA LEU A 164 -18.37 2.97 2.28
C LEU A 164 -17.36 3.81 1.50
N LEU A 165 -16.85 4.87 2.11
CA LEU A 165 -15.82 5.74 1.55
C LEU A 165 -14.54 5.66 2.38
N LEU A 166 -13.43 5.28 1.74
CA LEU A 166 -12.07 5.48 2.25
C LEU A 166 -11.56 6.83 1.75
N MET A 167 -11.30 7.77 2.65
CA MET A 167 -10.99 9.16 2.31
C MET A 167 -9.61 9.56 2.79
N ASP A 168 -8.67 9.80 1.87
CA ASP A 168 -7.42 10.46 2.24
C ASP A 168 -7.70 11.89 2.73
N MET A 169 -7.08 12.24 3.84
CA MET A 169 -7.24 13.58 4.40
C MET A 169 -6.44 14.65 3.65
N LYS A 170 -5.35 14.27 2.96
CA LYS A 170 -4.48 15.18 2.22
C LYS A 170 -4.49 14.91 0.73
N MET A 171 -5.34 15.63 0.01
CA MET A 171 -5.45 15.54 -1.45
C MET A 171 -5.44 16.93 -2.08
N PRO A 172 -5.03 17.07 -3.35
CA PRO A 172 -5.13 18.33 -4.10
C PRO A 172 -6.59 18.67 -4.42
N VAL A 173 -6.82 19.90 -4.89
CA VAL A 173 -8.12 20.47 -5.30
C VAL A 173 -9.08 20.64 -4.12
N LEU A 174 -9.49 19.58 -3.47
CA LEU A 174 -10.32 19.58 -2.27
C LEU A 174 -9.78 18.53 -1.29
N ASP A 175 -9.38 18.96 -0.11
CA ASP A 175 -8.89 18.07 0.95
C ASP A 175 -10.00 17.17 1.53
N GLY A 176 -9.62 16.07 2.17
CA GLY A 176 -10.57 15.08 2.68
C GLY A 176 -11.50 15.62 3.76
N LEU A 177 -11.06 16.59 4.59
CA LEU A 177 -11.91 17.20 5.61
C LEU A 177 -13.04 17.99 4.97
N LYS A 178 -12.73 18.83 3.98
CA LYS A 178 -13.73 19.62 3.26
C LYS A 178 -14.64 18.72 2.42
N ALA A 179 -14.08 17.71 1.74
CA ALA A 179 -14.85 16.73 0.99
C ALA A 179 -15.85 16.00 1.89
N THR A 180 -15.43 15.55 3.07
CA THR A 180 -16.30 14.92 4.06
C THR A 180 -17.42 15.87 4.49
N ALA A 181 -17.10 17.12 4.80
CA ALA A 181 -18.11 18.13 5.18
C ALA A 181 -19.15 18.38 4.06
N GLU A 182 -18.72 18.40 2.79
CA GLU A 182 -19.62 18.50 1.64
C GLU A 182 -20.51 17.25 1.48
N ILE A 183 -19.95 16.05 1.61
CA ILE A 183 -20.71 14.81 1.54
C ILE A 183 -21.75 14.74 2.65
N ARG A 184 -21.44 15.15 3.85
CA ARG A 184 -22.37 15.15 4.99
C ARG A 184 -23.59 16.04 4.81
N LYS A 185 -23.53 17.05 3.94
CA LYS A 185 -24.70 17.90 3.61
C LYS A 185 -25.82 17.15 2.88
N PHE A 186 -25.48 16.09 2.12
CA PHE A 186 -26.45 15.32 1.34
C PHE A 186 -26.50 13.81 1.69
N ASN A 187 -25.48 13.28 2.34
CA ASN A 187 -25.45 11.87 2.78
C ASN A 187 -24.84 11.79 4.20
N ALA A 188 -25.70 11.88 5.20
CA ALA A 188 -25.28 11.83 6.60
C ALA A 188 -24.94 10.41 7.07
N SER A 189 -25.47 9.38 6.40
CA SER A 189 -25.36 7.97 6.81
C SER A 189 -24.20 7.22 6.15
N LEU A 190 -23.60 7.71 5.06
CA LEU A 190 -22.49 7.06 4.38
C LEU A 190 -21.31 6.85 5.36
N PRO A 191 -20.87 5.62 5.62
CA PRO A 191 -19.68 5.39 6.41
C PRO A 191 -18.44 5.98 5.72
N ILE A 192 -17.70 6.84 6.43
CA ILE A 192 -16.46 7.46 5.93
C ILE A 192 -15.32 7.10 6.89
N VAL A 193 -14.33 6.40 6.36
CA VAL A 193 -13.09 6.05 7.07
C VAL A 193 -11.98 6.96 6.58
N ALA A 194 -11.46 7.82 7.47
CA ALA A 194 -10.37 8.73 7.15
C ALA A 194 -9.04 7.98 7.06
N LEU A 195 -8.24 8.27 6.02
CA LEU A 195 -6.87 7.80 5.87
C LEU A 195 -5.92 8.96 6.13
N THR A 196 -5.03 8.83 7.10
CA THR A 196 -4.11 9.90 7.52
C THR A 196 -2.66 9.45 7.56
N ALA A 197 -1.74 10.35 7.19
CA ALA A 197 -0.30 10.09 7.31
C ALA A 197 0.22 10.23 8.76
N HIS A 198 -0.55 10.83 9.67
CA HIS A 198 -0.11 11.11 11.02
C HIS A 198 -1.08 10.56 12.07
N ALA A 199 -0.51 10.00 13.13
CA ALA A 199 -1.26 9.48 14.27
C ALA A 199 -1.55 10.55 15.35
N PHE A 200 -1.46 11.84 15.01
CA PHE A 200 -1.69 12.90 16.00
C PHE A 200 -3.17 13.01 16.36
N ASP A 201 -3.44 13.19 17.65
CA ASP A 201 -4.79 13.37 18.16
C ASP A 201 -5.55 14.53 17.50
N SER A 202 -4.86 15.59 17.09
CA SER A 202 -5.43 16.72 16.37
C SER A 202 -6.10 16.33 15.06
N ASP A 203 -5.44 15.48 14.24
CA ASP A 203 -5.94 15.08 12.93
C ASP A 203 -7.11 14.11 13.08
N ARG A 204 -7.03 13.21 14.07
CA ARG A 204 -8.14 12.34 14.46
C ARG A 204 -9.36 13.14 14.90
N ILE A 205 -9.19 14.09 15.82
CA ILE A 205 -10.27 14.93 16.33
C ILE A 205 -10.90 15.72 15.18
N ALA A 206 -10.09 16.29 14.27
CA ALA A 206 -10.58 17.00 13.11
C ALA A 206 -11.43 16.12 12.20
N ALA A 207 -10.96 14.91 11.87
CA ALA A 207 -11.69 13.94 11.03
C ALA A 207 -13.05 13.55 11.65
N ILE A 208 -13.07 13.19 12.92
CA ILE A 208 -14.32 12.82 13.61
C ILE A 208 -15.27 14.02 13.70
N LYS A 209 -14.76 15.22 13.98
CA LYS A 209 -15.57 16.45 14.09
C LYS A 209 -16.28 16.82 12.79
N VAL A 210 -15.68 16.55 11.63
CA VAL A 210 -16.31 16.82 10.32
C VAL A 210 -17.24 15.67 9.89
N GLY A 211 -17.30 14.56 10.65
CA GLY A 211 -18.24 13.47 10.46
C GLY A 211 -17.66 12.19 9.88
N CYS A 212 -16.34 11.98 9.93
CA CYS A 212 -15.78 10.65 9.69
C CYS A 212 -16.20 9.68 10.81
N ASN A 213 -16.46 8.43 10.45
CA ASN A 213 -16.89 7.38 11.38
C ASN A 213 -15.71 6.68 12.05
N GLU A 214 -14.57 6.62 11.35
CA GLU A 214 -13.35 5.94 11.78
C GLU A 214 -12.15 6.63 11.15
N TYR A 215 -10.94 6.32 11.64
CA TYR A 215 -9.70 6.77 11.01
C TYR A 215 -8.67 5.64 11.02
N LEU A 216 -7.85 5.59 9.98
CA LEU A 216 -6.73 4.68 9.85
C LEU A 216 -5.46 5.44 9.51
N VAL A 217 -4.36 5.07 10.14
CA VAL A 217 -3.05 5.69 9.92
C VAL A 217 -2.31 4.94 8.81
N LYS A 218 -1.75 5.68 7.87
CA LYS A 218 -0.86 5.13 6.83
C LYS A 218 0.54 4.83 7.43
N PRO A 219 1.22 3.75 7.04
CA PRO A 219 0.86 2.79 6.01
C PRO A 219 -0.29 1.86 6.45
N LEU A 220 -1.21 1.58 5.51
CA LEU A 220 -2.39 0.78 5.79
C LEU A 220 -2.03 -0.69 5.94
N GLU A 221 -2.28 -1.25 7.10
CA GLU A 221 -2.16 -2.68 7.37
C GLU A 221 -3.44 -3.40 6.95
N LYS A 222 -3.32 -4.49 6.17
CA LYS A 222 -4.46 -5.27 5.67
C LYS A 222 -5.46 -5.63 6.78
N MET A 223 -4.96 -6.12 7.93
CA MET A 223 -5.82 -6.54 9.04
C MET A 223 -6.62 -5.37 9.61
N LYS A 224 -5.99 -4.22 9.86
CA LYS A 224 -6.66 -3.03 10.40
C LYS A 224 -7.70 -2.50 9.43
N LEU A 225 -7.37 -2.47 8.13
CA LEU A 225 -8.31 -2.07 7.09
C LEU A 225 -9.53 -2.99 7.04
N MET A 226 -9.33 -4.31 7.01
CA MET A 226 -10.43 -5.28 6.97
C MET A 226 -11.30 -5.25 8.22
N VAL A 227 -10.72 -5.05 9.41
CA VAL A 227 -11.48 -4.88 10.66
C VAL A 227 -12.36 -3.63 10.62
N ALA A 228 -11.80 -2.49 10.17
CA ALA A 228 -12.57 -1.25 10.03
C ALA A 228 -13.73 -1.40 9.03
N LEU A 229 -13.49 -2.05 7.88
CA LEU A 229 -14.53 -2.29 6.87
C LEU A 229 -15.68 -3.16 7.40
N LYS A 230 -15.36 -4.29 8.06
CA LYS A 230 -16.37 -5.20 8.64
C LYS A 230 -17.27 -4.57 9.68
N LYS A 231 -16.86 -3.45 10.27
CA LYS A 231 -17.66 -2.72 11.26
C LYS A 231 -18.81 -1.94 10.60
N TYR A 232 -18.66 -1.60 9.33
CA TYR A 232 -19.58 -0.71 8.61
C TYR A 232 -20.27 -1.35 7.39
N LEU A 233 -19.79 -2.50 6.91
CA LEU A 233 -20.31 -3.25 5.78
C LEU A 233 -20.91 -4.60 6.18
#